data_b1717664b74a0d20d3409e02113a61fa
#
_entry.id   b1717664b74a0d20d3409e02113a61fa
#
_cell.length_a   1.000
_cell.length_b   1.000
_cell.length_c   1.000
_cell.angle_alpha   90.00
_cell.angle_beta   90.00
_cell.angle_gamma   90.00
#
_symmetry.space_group_name_H-M   'P 1'
#
loop_
_entity.id
_entity.type
_entity.pdbx_description
1 polymer ?
#
loop_
_entity_poly.entity_id
_entity_poly.type
_entity_poly.pdbx_seq_one_letter_code
_entity_poly.pdbx_strand_id
1 'polypeptide(L)'
;LDANVTDWQTALSWSDSASQLAKLHGRNRVHCFNPEDGVLLEHQRQLQWISRLRDAIELDHFELFFQPVLPLQHQESGWHYEVLLRYRDPRTLEWIAPGQFLVAAERYGFLVAIDRWVLMKLCQWLANNPQHCAQLRQVNINLTAPSLLDQGFHDLLGRLLDQHQLPAQKLCIEVT
;
A
#
# COMPACT_ATOMS: atom_id res chain seq x y z
N LEU A 1 -29.46 -15.97 -21.37
CA LEU A 1 -28.02 -16.20 -21.53
C LEU A 1 -27.64 -15.57 -22.87
N ASP A 2 -26.79 -14.56 -22.81
CA ASP A 2 -26.32 -13.85 -23.98
C ASP A 2 -25.35 -14.74 -24.79
N ALA A 3 -25.24 -14.51 -26.11
CA ALA A 3 -24.41 -15.29 -27.00
C ALA A 3 -22.90 -15.30 -26.65
N ASN A 4 -22.49 -14.47 -25.70
CA ASN A 4 -21.12 -14.32 -25.23
C ASN A 4 -20.76 -15.24 -24.04
N VAL A 5 -21.70 -16.02 -23.50
CA VAL A 5 -21.43 -16.94 -22.38
C VAL A 5 -20.96 -18.27 -22.94
N THR A 6 -19.68 -18.54 -22.84
CA THR A 6 -19.02 -19.73 -23.41
C THR A 6 -19.13 -20.96 -22.52
N ASP A 7 -19.35 -20.79 -21.19
CA ASP A 7 -19.48 -21.89 -20.23
C ASP A 7 -20.28 -21.44 -18.97
N TRP A 8 -20.75 -22.45 -18.21
CA TRP A 8 -21.56 -22.21 -17.02
C TRP A 8 -20.78 -21.57 -15.86
N GLN A 9 -19.47 -21.79 -15.77
CA GLN A 9 -18.61 -21.24 -14.75
C GLN A 9 -18.50 -19.71 -14.92
N THR A 10 -18.34 -19.27 -16.16
CA THR A 10 -18.36 -17.85 -16.53
C THR A 10 -19.71 -17.22 -16.20
N ALA A 11 -20.84 -17.88 -16.54
CA ALA A 11 -22.18 -17.39 -16.21
C ALA A 11 -22.39 -17.24 -14.70
N LEU A 12 -21.93 -18.20 -13.91
CA LEU A 12 -22.03 -18.17 -12.45
C LEU A 12 -21.18 -17.04 -11.87
N SER A 13 -19.96 -16.87 -12.32
CA SER A 13 -19.07 -15.77 -11.91
C SER A 13 -19.68 -14.40 -12.22
N TRP A 14 -20.27 -14.22 -13.39
CA TRP A 14 -20.94 -12.97 -13.75
C TRP A 14 -22.19 -12.70 -12.91
N SER A 15 -22.97 -13.72 -12.60
CA SER A 15 -24.13 -13.62 -11.73
C SER A 15 -23.76 -13.24 -10.29
N ASP A 16 -22.70 -13.87 -9.75
CA ASP A 16 -22.17 -13.53 -8.42
C ASP A 16 -21.65 -12.11 -8.35
N SER A 17 -20.90 -11.68 -9.37
CA SER A 17 -20.41 -10.31 -9.52
C SER A 17 -21.55 -9.29 -9.56
N ALA A 18 -22.60 -9.53 -10.35
CA ALA A 18 -23.79 -8.67 -10.40
C ALA A 18 -24.51 -8.60 -9.06
N SER A 19 -24.63 -9.73 -8.36
CA SER A 19 -25.21 -9.79 -7.01
C SER A 19 -24.42 -8.98 -6.00
N GLN A 20 -23.10 -9.05 -6.04
CA GLN A 20 -22.22 -8.27 -5.16
C GLN A 20 -22.36 -6.76 -5.45
N LEU A 21 -22.42 -6.34 -6.71
CA LEU A 21 -22.64 -4.93 -7.05
C LEU A 21 -23.99 -4.42 -6.56
N ALA A 22 -25.04 -5.21 -6.68
CA ALA A 22 -26.35 -4.85 -6.15
C ALA A 22 -26.30 -4.63 -4.61
N LYS A 23 -25.50 -5.43 -3.89
CA LYS A 23 -25.29 -5.28 -2.43
C LYS A 23 -24.48 -4.01 -2.12
N LEU A 24 -23.40 -3.72 -2.86
CA LEU A 24 -22.55 -2.54 -2.68
C LEU A 24 -23.30 -1.23 -2.92
N HIS A 25 -24.20 -1.21 -3.91
CA HIS A 25 -25.01 -0.04 -4.24
C HIS A 25 -26.24 0.17 -3.36
N GLY A 26 -26.29 -0.47 -2.18
CA GLY A 26 -27.33 -0.23 -1.19
C GLY A 26 -28.42 -1.29 -1.12
N ARG A 27 -28.23 -2.47 -1.73
CA ARG A 27 -29.16 -3.61 -1.75
C ARG A 27 -30.53 -3.26 -2.38
N ASN A 28 -31.50 -4.18 -2.30
CA ASN A 28 -32.88 -4.00 -2.79
C ASN A 28 -32.96 -3.47 -4.24
N ARG A 29 -32.08 -3.97 -5.11
CA ARG A 29 -32.04 -3.62 -6.54
C ARG A 29 -31.53 -4.78 -7.39
N VAL A 30 -31.91 -4.78 -8.64
CA VAL A 30 -31.38 -5.66 -9.66
C VAL A 30 -30.22 -4.97 -10.33
N HIS A 31 -29.09 -5.68 -10.49
CA HIS A 31 -27.97 -5.26 -11.32
C HIS A 31 -27.78 -6.30 -12.41
N CYS A 32 -27.75 -5.86 -13.66
CA CYS A 32 -27.47 -6.77 -14.80
C CYS A 32 -25.97 -6.71 -15.07
N PHE A 33 -25.37 -7.89 -15.24
CA PHE A 33 -23.96 -7.97 -15.63
C PHE A 33 -23.77 -7.35 -17.02
N ASN A 34 -22.84 -6.43 -17.13
CA ASN A 34 -22.33 -5.91 -18.38
C ASN A 34 -20.81 -6.06 -18.39
N PRO A 35 -20.20 -6.79 -19.35
CA PRO A 35 -18.75 -6.93 -19.45
C PRO A 35 -17.99 -5.61 -19.55
N GLU A 36 -18.63 -4.56 -20.04
CA GLU A 36 -18.07 -3.21 -20.16
C GLU A 36 -18.35 -2.33 -18.93
N ASP A 37 -18.98 -2.90 -17.88
CA ASP A 37 -19.25 -2.16 -16.66
C ASP A 37 -17.93 -1.88 -15.92
N GLY A 38 -17.50 -0.62 -15.97
CA GLY A 38 -16.26 -0.18 -15.34
C GLY A 38 -16.21 -0.47 -13.84
N VAL A 39 -17.36 -0.46 -13.16
CA VAL A 39 -17.47 -0.76 -11.72
C VAL A 39 -17.18 -2.24 -11.43
N LEU A 40 -17.64 -3.13 -12.31
CA LEU A 40 -17.37 -4.56 -12.19
C LEU A 40 -15.89 -4.88 -12.44
N LEU A 41 -15.34 -4.31 -13.50
CA LEU A 41 -13.91 -4.47 -13.82
C LEU A 41 -13.03 -3.95 -12.69
N GLU A 42 -13.39 -2.81 -12.12
CA GLU A 42 -12.67 -2.24 -10.98
C GLU A 42 -12.78 -3.13 -9.73
N HIS A 43 -13.97 -3.67 -9.44
CA HIS A 43 -14.14 -4.60 -8.33
C HIS A 43 -13.32 -5.89 -8.52
N GLN A 44 -13.29 -6.45 -9.72
CA GLN A 44 -12.44 -7.61 -10.03
C GLN A 44 -10.95 -7.30 -9.86
N ARG A 45 -10.50 -6.12 -10.30
CA ARG A 45 -9.12 -5.66 -10.08
C ARG A 45 -8.80 -5.56 -8.59
N GLN A 46 -9.71 -5.00 -7.79
CA GLN A 46 -9.51 -4.91 -6.35
C GLN A 46 -9.44 -6.28 -5.67
N LEU A 47 -10.26 -7.25 -6.08
CA LEU A 47 -10.18 -8.62 -5.56
C LEU A 47 -8.84 -9.29 -5.88
N GLN A 48 -8.28 -9.05 -7.07
CA GLN A 48 -6.96 -9.57 -7.42
C GLN A 48 -5.85 -8.98 -6.53
N TRP A 49 -6.03 -7.75 -6.02
CA TRP A 49 -5.08 -7.14 -5.10
C TRP A 49 -5.03 -7.80 -3.73
N ILE A 50 -6.08 -8.48 -3.26
CA ILE A 50 -6.09 -9.14 -1.94
C ILE A 50 -4.95 -10.15 -1.81
N SER A 51 -4.84 -11.08 -2.78
CA SER A 51 -3.76 -12.07 -2.79
C SER A 51 -2.39 -11.41 -2.98
N ARG A 52 -2.30 -10.47 -3.93
CA ARG A 52 -1.05 -9.76 -4.23
C ARG A 52 -0.53 -8.97 -3.03
N LEU A 53 -1.39 -8.31 -2.26
CA LEU A 53 -1.00 -7.54 -1.08
C LEU A 53 -0.53 -8.44 0.05
N ARG A 54 -1.20 -9.58 0.25
CA ARG A 54 -0.74 -10.59 1.23
C ARG A 54 0.64 -11.09 0.87
N ASP A 55 0.81 -11.54 -0.38
CA ASP A 55 2.09 -12.04 -0.88
C ASP A 55 3.17 -10.95 -0.84
N ALA A 56 2.81 -9.68 -1.10
CA ALA A 56 3.74 -8.56 -1.05
C ALA A 56 4.31 -8.32 0.36
N ILE A 57 3.47 -8.49 1.39
CA ILE A 57 3.90 -8.34 2.79
C ILE A 57 4.74 -9.55 3.23
N GLU A 58 4.30 -10.77 2.87
CA GLU A 58 4.93 -12.01 3.32
C GLU A 58 6.21 -12.35 2.55
N LEU A 59 6.24 -12.08 1.24
CA LEU A 59 7.33 -12.45 0.33
C LEU A 59 8.17 -11.27 -0.14
N ASP A 60 7.98 -10.10 0.48
CA ASP A 60 8.83 -8.92 0.23
C ASP A 60 8.72 -8.37 -1.21
N HIS A 61 7.50 -8.32 -1.79
CA HIS A 61 7.31 -7.76 -3.12
C HIS A 61 7.13 -6.22 -3.12
N PHE A 62 7.25 -5.58 -1.98
CA PHE A 62 7.33 -4.13 -1.88
C PHE A 62 8.77 -3.64 -1.92
N GLU A 63 8.96 -2.38 -2.37
CA GLU A 63 10.25 -1.70 -2.37
C GLU A 63 10.07 -0.26 -1.92
N LEU A 64 11.09 0.29 -1.27
CA LEU A 64 11.12 1.69 -0.84
C LEU A 64 11.97 2.51 -1.82
N PHE A 65 11.33 3.51 -2.40
CA PHE A 65 11.99 4.52 -3.23
C PHE A 65 12.18 5.79 -2.42
N PHE A 66 13.23 6.53 -2.70
CA PHE A 66 13.58 7.75 -2.01
C PHE A 66 13.48 8.93 -2.98
N GLN A 67 12.63 9.90 -2.63
CA GLN A 67 12.53 11.14 -3.39
C GLN A 67 13.21 12.27 -2.63
N PRO A 68 14.32 12.85 -3.12
CA PRO A 68 15.03 13.90 -2.42
C PRO A 68 14.20 15.18 -2.35
N VAL A 69 14.27 15.83 -1.18
CA VAL A 69 13.72 17.16 -0.92
C VAL A 69 14.88 18.14 -0.82
N LEU A 70 14.91 19.13 -1.70
CA LEU A 70 15.98 20.11 -1.78
C LEU A 70 15.52 21.47 -1.27
N PRO A 71 16.29 22.10 -0.36
CA PRO A 71 16.00 23.46 0.11
C PRO A 71 16.23 24.47 -1.02
N LEU A 72 15.31 25.43 -1.19
CA LEU A 72 15.41 26.44 -2.24
C LEU A 72 16.27 27.65 -1.86
N GLN A 73 16.43 27.93 -0.58
CA GLN A 73 17.05 29.19 -0.12
C GLN A 73 18.37 29.04 0.61
N HIS A 74 18.64 27.94 1.26
CA HIS A 74 19.90 27.69 1.98
C HIS A 74 20.35 26.25 1.73
N GLN A 75 21.64 26.06 1.47
CA GLN A 75 22.23 24.72 1.44
C GLN A 75 22.38 24.22 2.88
N GLU A 76 21.36 23.56 3.38
CA GLU A 76 21.46 22.78 4.60
C GLU A 76 22.16 21.45 4.28
N SER A 77 23.19 21.13 5.06
CA SER A 77 23.92 19.88 4.89
C SER A 77 23.09 18.67 5.38
N GLY A 78 23.17 17.58 4.66
CA GLY A 78 22.52 16.31 5.03
C GLY A 78 21.38 15.93 4.09
N TRP A 79 21.01 14.64 4.16
CA TRP A 79 19.95 14.07 3.33
C TRP A 79 18.57 14.41 3.89
N HIS A 80 17.71 14.91 3.03
CA HIS A 80 16.28 15.04 3.30
C HIS A 80 15.51 14.41 2.13
N TYR A 81 14.64 13.45 2.41
CA TYR A 81 13.87 12.77 1.38
C TYR A 81 12.57 12.20 1.93
N GLU A 82 11.64 11.96 1.04
CA GLU A 82 10.40 11.23 1.28
C GLU A 82 10.56 9.78 0.83
N VAL A 83 10.01 8.85 1.62
CA VAL A 83 9.95 7.43 1.30
C VAL A 83 8.65 7.13 0.58
N LEU A 84 8.76 6.56 -0.61
CA LEU A 84 7.65 6.21 -1.46
C LEU A 84 7.60 4.71 -1.68
N LEU A 85 6.47 4.11 -1.34
CA LEU A 85 6.23 2.68 -1.55
C LEU A 85 6.05 2.37 -3.04
N ARG A 86 6.56 1.22 -3.47
CA ARG A 86 6.28 0.62 -4.78
C ARG A 86 6.01 -0.87 -4.59
N TYR A 87 5.08 -1.41 -5.37
CA TYR A 87 4.90 -2.85 -5.49
C TYR A 87 5.65 -3.33 -6.73
N ARG A 88 6.43 -4.39 -6.58
CA ARG A 88 7.10 -5.05 -7.70
C ARG A 88 6.29 -6.26 -8.12
N ASP A 89 5.72 -6.25 -9.32
CA ASP A 89 5.00 -7.41 -9.82
C ASP A 89 6.00 -8.56 -10.07
N PRO A 90 5.86 -9.73 -9.40
CA PRO A 90 6.81 -10.82 -9.54
C PRO A 90 6.80 -11.48 -10.93
N ARG A 91 5.74 -11.24 -11.73
CA ARG A 91 5.60 -11.82 -13.06
C ARG A 91 6.17 -10.93 -14.15
N THR A 92 5.84 -9.63 -14.10
CA THR A 92 6.27 -8.66 -15.12
C THR A 92 7.53 -7.91 -14.72
N LEU A 93 7.92 -7.95 -13.45
CA LEU A 93 9.00 -7.19 -12.83
C LEU A 93 8.80 -5.67 -12.90
N GLU A 94 7.59 -5.23 -13.25
CA GLU A 94 7.23 -3.80 -13.31
C GLU A 94 6.97 -3.23 -11.91
N TRP A 95 7.28 -1.94 -11.79
CA TRP A 95 6.98 -1.17 -10.58
C TRP A 95 5.58 -0.57 -10.67
N ILE A 96 4.77 -0.83 -9.67
CA ILE A 96 3.39 -0.36 -9.58
C ILE A 96 3.30 0.67 -8.46
N ALA A 97 2.75 1.85 -8.80
CA ALA A 97 2.56 2.94 -7.85
C ALA A 97 1.40 2.68 -6.87
N PRO A 98 1.46 3.24 -5.64
CA PRO A 98 0.46 3.00 -4.59
C PRO A 98 -0.98 3.27 -5.00
N GLY A 99 -1.24 4.28 -5.82
CA GLY A 99 -2.59 4.62 -6.29
C GLY A 99 -3.35 3.47 -6.98
N GLN A 100 -2.64 2.44 -7.47
CA GLN A 100 -3.27 1.28 -8.10
C GLN A 100 -3.74 0.22 -7.10
N PHE A 101 -3.20 0.19 -5.88
CA PHE A 101 -3.53 -0.84 -4.89
C PHE A 101 -3.99 -0.31 -3.53
N LEU A 102 -3.74 0.96 -3.19
CA LEU A 102 -4.13 1.51 -1.88
C LEU A 102 -5.65 1.51 -1.67
N VAL A 103 -6.45 1.73 -2.71
CA VAL A 103 -7.92 1.64 -2.61
C VAL A 103 -8.35 0.22 -2.20
N ALA A 104 -7.71 -0.81 -2.77
CA ALA A 104 -7.95 -2.18 -2.36
C ALA A 104 -7.40 -2.46 -0.95
N ALA A 105 -6.23 -1.93 -0.62
CA ALA A 105 -5.63 -2.07 0.70
C ALA A 105 -6.53 -1.47 1.79
N GLU A 106 -7.09 -0.29 1.58
CA GLU A 106 -8.04 0.34 2.48
C GLU A 106 -9.31 -0.51 2.64
N ARG A 107 -9.93 -0.87 1.52
CA ARG A 107 -11.18 -1.62 1.52
C ARG A 107 -11.10 -2.97 2.23
N TYR A 108 -9.94 -3.62 2.13
CA TYR A 108 -9.73 -4.97 2.67
C TYR A 108 -8.85 -5.01 3.91
N GLY A 109 -8.55 -3.85 4.53
CA GLY A 109 -7.88 -3.75 5.82
C GLY A 109 -6.39 -4.05 5.81
N PHE A 110 -5.69 -3.83 4.70
CA PHE A 110 -4.24 -4.05 4.60
C PHE A 110 -3.40 -2.82 4.98
N LEU A 111 -3.99 -1.62 5.14
CA LEU A 111 -3.23 -0.38 5.34
C LEU A 111 -2.26 -0.45 6.51
N VAL A 112 -2.72 -0.89 7.70
CA VAL A 112 -1.88 -1.00 8.89
C VAL A 112 -0.72 -1.99 8.68
N ALA A 113 -0.97 -3.09 7.98
CA ALA A 113 0.08 -4.08 7.69
C ALA A 113 1.12 -3.54 6.71
N ILE A 114 0.69 -2.76 5.72
CA ILE A 114 1.60 -2.09 4.77
C ILE A 114 2.44 -1.05 5.49
N ASP A 115 1.83 -0.19 6.32
CA ASP A 115 2.55 0.84 7.07
C ASP A 115 3.57 0.24 8.04
N ARG A 116 3.23 -0.88 8.69
CA ARG A 116 4.16 -1.64 9.52
C ARG A 116 5.34 -2.18 8.70
N TRP A 117 5.07 -2.71 7.52
CA TRP A 117 6.11 -3.19 6.62
C TRP A 117 7.07 -2.06 6.21
N VAL A 118 6.52 -0.90 5.79
CA VAL A 118 7.30 0.30 5.42
C VAL A 118 8.20 0.74 6.57
N LEU A 119 7.64 0.85 7.77
CA LEU A 119 8.38 1.28 8.96
C LEU A 119 9.52 0.30 9.30
N MET A 120 9.24 -1.01 9.31
CA MET A 120 10.26 -2.03 9.59
C MET A 120 11.40 -1.99 8.57
N LYS A 121 11.07 -1.91 7.28
CA LYS A 121 12.07 -1.88 6.21
C LYS A 121 12.93 -0.63 6.26
N LEU A 122 12.33 0.53 6.49
CA LEU A 122 13.07 1.78 6.62
C LEU A 122 14.02 1.75 7.82
N CYS A 123 13.54 1.36 8.99
CA CYS A 123 14.37 1.27 10.19
C CYS A 123 15.53 0.28 10.03
N GLN A 124 15.25 -0.88 9.45
CA GLN A 124 16.28 -1.88 9.15
C GLN A 124 17.32 -1.35 8.14
N TRP A 125 16.87 -0.65 7.09
CA TRP A 125 17.76 -0.08 6.10
C TRP A 125 18.67 1.00 6.71
N LEU A 126 18.09 1.92 7.51
CA LEU A 126 18.87 2.96 8.21
C LEU A 126 19.90 2.36 9.17
N ALA A 127 19.53 1.33 9.91
CA ALA A 127 20.45 0.62 10.81
C ALA A 127 21.61 -0.06 10.07
N ASN A 128 21.34 -0.63 8.89
CA ASN A 128 22.34 -1.26 8.05
C ASN A 128 23.21 -0.24 7.27
N ASN A 129 22.84 1.03 7.28
CA ASN A 129 23.56 2.11 6.60
C ASN A 129 23.90 3.26 7.58
N PRO A 130 24.72 3.02 8.62
CA PRO A 130 24.96 4.00 9.69
C PRO A 130 25.62 5.29 9.20
N GLN A 131 26.47 5.23 8.17
CA GLN A 131 27.07 6.42 7.58
C GLN A 131 26.03 7.32 6.90
N HIS A 132 25.05 6.71 6.20
CA HIS A 132 23.93 7.43 5.62
C HIS A 132 23.04 8.00 6.72
N CYS A 133 22.71 7.18 7.73
CA CYS A 133 21.91 7.61 8.88
C CYS A 133 22.57 8.81 9.62
N ALA A 134 23.88 8.82 9.76
CA ALA A 134 24.60 9.95 10.36
C ALA A 134 24.41 11.26 9.58
N GLN A 135 24.44 11.18 8.25
CA GLN A 135 24.24 12.33 7.35
C GLN A 135 22.75 12.63 7.08
N LEU A 136 21.84 11.76 7.52
CA LEU A 136 20.41 11.99 7.38
C LEU A 136 19.98 13.16 8.26
N ARG A 137 19.37 14.15 7.66
CA ARG A 137 18.69 15.25 8.34
C ARG A 137 17.27 14.86 8.71
N GLN A 138 16.51 14.41 7.71
CA GLN A 138 15.12 14.04 7.89
C GLN A 138 14.69 13.04 6.81
N VAL A 139 13.88 12.08 7.19
CA VAL A 139 13.14 11.19 6.29
C VAL A 139 11.66 11.29 6.58
N ASN A 140 10.88 11.55 5.54
CA ASN A 140 9.43 11.64 5.59
C ASN A 140 8.85 10.29 5.20
N ILE A 141 7.88 9.81 6.00
CA ILE A 141 7.12 8.59 5.72
C ILE A 141 5.63 8.91 5.76
N ASN A 142 4.91 8.43 4.76
CA ASN A 142 3.46 8.50 4.72
C ASN A 142 2.86 7.40 5.58
N LEU A 143 1.97 7.76 6.51
CA LEU A 143 1.19 6.83 7.31
C LEU A 143 -0.30 7.10 7.16
N THR A 144 -1.06 6.02 7.15
CA THR A 144 -2.52 6.11 7.08
C THR A 144 -3.14 6.38 8.46
N ALA A 145 -4.29 7.06 8.47
CA ALA A 145 -5.01 7.35 9.70
C ALA A 145 -5.30 6.09 10.57
N PRO A 146 -5.67 4.91 10.01
CA PRO A 146 -5.82 3.68 10.79
C PRO A 146 -4.56 3.27 11.56
N SER A 147 -3.38 3.46 11.00
CA SER A 147 -2.10 3.13 11.67
C SER A 147 -1.82 4.04 12.85
N LEU A 148 -2.19 5.32 12.77
CA LEU A 148 -2.05 6.27 13.87
C LEU A 148 -2.98 5.97 15.06
N LEU A 149 -4.09 5.30 14.81
CA LEU A 149 -5.04 4.89 15.84
C LEU A 149 -4.72 3.50 16.43
N ASP A 150 -3.78 2.77 15.81
CA ASP A 150 -3.39 1.42 16.22
C ASP A 150 -2.30 1.48 17.29
N GLN A 151 -2.64 1.09 18.53
CA GLN A 151 -1.67 1.07 19.63
C GLN A 151 -0.50 0.14 19.35
N GLY A 152 -0.72 -0.98 18.69
CA GLY A 152 0.36 -1.91 18.33
C GLY A 152 1.32 -1.34 17.30
N PHE A 153 0.89 -0.35 16.51
CA PHE A 153 1.78 0.40 15.61
C PHE A 153 2.70 1.34 16.39
N HIS A 154 2.17 2.06 17.38
CA HIS A 154 2.96 2.95 18.23
C HIS A 154 4.01 2.17 19.02
N ASP A 155 3.63 1.02 19.59
CA ASP A 155 4.56 0.14 20.29
C ASP A 155 5.66 -0.41 19.37
N LEU A 156 5.29 -0.72 18.11
CA LEU A 156 6.26 -1.15 17.10
C LEU A 156 7.26 -0.03 16.78
N LEU A 157 6.77 1.18 16.53
CA LEU A 157 7.62 2.35 16.25
C LEU A 157 8.63 2.57 17.37
N GLY A 158 8.17 2.62 18.63
CA GLY A 158 9.06 2.78 19.79
C GLY A 158 10.13 1.68 19.85
N ARG A 159 9.71 0.41 19.74
CA ARG A 159 10.66 -0.73 19.75
C ARG A 159 11.69 -0.67 18.62
N LEU A 160 11.30 -0.30 17.40
CA LEU A 160 12.23 -0.22 16.27
C LEU A 160 13.25 0.91 16.45
N LEU A 161 12.82 2.07 16.97
CA LEU A 161 13.72 3.18 17.24
C LEU A 161 14.75 2.80 18.32
N ASP A 162 14.30 2.16 19.40
CA ASP A 162 15.16 1.72 20.50
C ASP A 162 16.12 0.61 20.07
N GLN A 163 15.58 -0.43 19.40
CA GLN A 163 16.35 -1.60 18.94
C GLN A 163 17.47 -1.21 17.98
N HIS A 164 17.18 -0.29 17.07
CA HIS A 164 18.11 0.14 16.04
C HIS A 164 18.88 1.42 16.42
N GLN A 165 18.64 1.97 17.62
CA GLN A 165 19.24 3.22 18.10
C GLN A 165 19.07 4.38 17.12
N LEU A 166 17.91 4.46 16.48
CA LEU A 166 17.60 5.49 15.48
C LEU A 166 17.11 6.75 16.18
N PRO A 167 17.66 7.93 15.81
CA PRO A 167 17.19 9.19 16.38
C PRO A 167 15.78 9.53 15.87
N ALA A 168 14.79 9.55 16.78
CA ALA A 168 13.40 9.85 16.43
C ALA A 168 13.22 11.19 15.71
N GLN A 169 14.09 12.17 16.00
CA GLN A 169 14.07 13.51 15.40
C GLN A 169 14.33 13.50 13.89
N LYS A 170 14.88 12.41 13.35
CA LYS A 170 15.12 12.25 11.92
C LYS A 170 13.92 11.71 11.15
N LEU A 171 12.90 11.23 11.86
CA LEU A 171 11.67 10.72 11.27
C LEU A 171 10.59 11.80 11.28
N CYS A 172 10.00 12.06 10.13
CA CYS A 172 8.81 12.88 9.96
C CYS A 172 7.67 12.00 9.47
N ILE A 173 6.56 12.00 10.18
CA ILE A 173 5.36 11.24 9.83
C ILE A 173 4.38 12.20 9.16
N GLU A 174 4.02 11.88 7.92
CA GLU A 174 3.00 12.57 7.15
C GLU A 174 1.71 11.75 7.18
N VAL A 175 0.61 12.40 7.55
CA VAL A 175 -0.70 11.73 7.66
C VAL A 175 -1.46 11.90 6.37
N THR A 176 -1.86 10.81 5.76
CA THR A 176 -2.61 10.77 4.50
C THR A 176 -3.99 10.12 4.67
#